data_d7c7cc9db64c5f407d15810ed393cd99
#
_entry.id   d7c7cc9db64c5f407d15810ed393cd99
#
_cell.length_a   1.000
_cell.length_b   1.000
_cell.length_c   1.000
_cell.angle_alpha   90.00
_cell.angle_beta   90.00
_cell.angle_gamma   90.00
#
_symmetry.space_group_name_H-M   'P 1'
#
loop_
_entity.id
_entity.type
_entity.pdbx_description
1 polymer ?
#
loop_
_entity_poly.entity_id
_entity_poly.type
_entity_poly.pdbx_seq_one_letter_code
_entity_poly.pdbx_strand_id
1 'polypeptide(L)'
;MIISFDLDDTLISNKFEAEKSNLFHQFLSVESLRKGTINLFKELKKQNHKIYIYTTSYRSESRIKWMFYSYGISVDFIINQQKHQKKLRKTNVYCSKFPPIFNIDIHVDDSVGVEREGEKYGFKTIIISETDDNWTQIILKEINLKTQIA
;
A
#
# COMPACT_ATOMS: atom_id res chain seq x y z
N MET A 1 -11.96 -0.83 8.44
CA MET A 1 -11.38 0.31 7.68
C MET A 1 -10.84 -0.17 6.34
N ILE A 2 -10.66 0.76 5.40
CA ILE A 2 -9.95 0.53 4.12
C ILE A 2 -8.56 1.14 4.26
N ILE A 3 -7.54 0.30 4.17
CA ILE A 3 -6.14 0.69 4.30
C ILE A 3 -5.48 0.49 2.94
N SER A 4 -4.84 1.50 2.41
CA SER A 4 -4.10 1.39 1.17
C SER A 4 -2.61 1.49 1.40
N PHE A 5 -1.87 0.81 0.56
CA PHE A 5 -0.41 0.80 0.55
C PHE A 5 0.10 1.26 -0.81
N ASP A 6 1.10 2.13 -0.82
CA ASP A 6 1.89 2.32 -2.02
C ASP A 6 2.68 1.04 -2.35
N LEU A 7 3.23 0.96 -3.53
CA LEU A 7 3.91 -0.21 -4.03
C LEU A 7 5.42 -0.01 -4.09
N ASP A 8 5.87 0.90 -4.95
CA ASP A 8 7.30 1.14 -5.18
C ASP A 8 7.93 1.84 -3.97
N ASP A 9 9.10 1.38 -3.53
CA ASP A 9 9.84 1.84 -2.34
C ASP A 9 9.10 1.69 -0.98
N THR A 10 7.84 1.31 -0.99
CA THR A 10 7.03 0.97 0.20
C THR A 10 6.96 -0.53 0.43
N LEU A 11 6.44 -1.29 -0.54
CA LEU A 11 6.27 -2.75 -0.47
C LEU A 11 7.24 -3.52 -1.38
N ILE A 12 7.79 -2.90 -2.41
CA ILE A 12 8.77 -3.48 -3.33
C ILE A 12 9.94 -2.52 -3.55
N SER A 13 11.16 -2.99 -3.36
CA SER A 13 12.41 -2.25 -3.62
C SER A 13 13.60 -3.19 -3.51
N ASN A 14 14.75 -2.73 -4.00
CA ASN A 14 16.04 -3.39 -3.79
C ASN A 14 16.74 -2.94 -2.51
N LYS A 15 16.14 -2.05 -1.73
CA LYS A 15 16.79 -1.36 -0.61
C LYS A 15 16.51 -2.00 0.75
N PHE A 16 15.52 -2.88 0.85
CA PHE A 16 15.16 -3.55 2.10
C PHE A 16 15.14 -5.08 1.94
N GLU A 17 15.12 -5.79 3.08
CA GLU A 17 15.02 -7.24 3.09
C GLU A 17 13.69 -7.71 2.50
N ALA A 18 13.78 -8.69 1.60
CA ALA A 18 12.62 -9.23 0.90
C ALA A 18 12.02 -10.43 1.64
N GLU A 19 10.71 -10.67 1.39
CA GLU A 19 10.08 -11.94 1.72
C GLU A 19 10.80 -13.11 1.05
N LYS A 20 10.74 -14.27 1.68
CA LYS A 20 11.32 -15.48 1.09
C LYS A 20 10.64 -15.78 -0.25
N SER A 21 11.43 -15.74 -1.31
CA SER A 21 11.00 -16.15 -2.63
C SER A 21 11.11 -17.67 -2.78
N ASN A 22 10.18 -18.27 -3.50
CA ASN A 22 10.29 -19.68 -3.95
C ASN A 22 10.80 -19.72 -5.40
N LEU A 23 11.14 -20.91 -5.89
CA LEU A 23 11.61 -21.10 -7.27
C LEU A 23 10.59 -20.57 -8.32
N PHE A 24 9.31 -20.61 -7.98
CA PHE A 24 8.23 -20.10 -8.82
C PHE A 24 8.30 -18.59 -9.02
N HIS A 25 8.61 -17.81 -7.96
CA HIS A 25 8.83 -16.36 -8.07
C HIS A 25 10.02 -16.02 -8.97
N GLN A 26 11.12 -16.76 -8.83
CA GLN A 26 12.32 -16.56 -9.66
C GLN A 26 12.03 -16.86 -11.13
N PHE A 27 11.33 -17.95 -11.40
CA PHE A 27 10.95 -18.33 -12.76
C PHE A 27 10.01 -17.31 -13.45
N LEU A 28 9.08 -16.73 -12.71
CA LEU A 28 8.12 -15.76 -13.22
C LEU A 28 8.61 -14.30 -13.18
N SER A 29 9.86 -14.08 -12.77
CA SER A 29 10.41 -12.71 -12.59
C SER A 29 9.46 -11.80 -11.77
N VAL A 30 8.89 -12.36 -10.70
CA VAL A 30 7.99 -11.62 -9.81
C VAL A 30 8.82 -10.69 -8.93
N GLU A 31 8.39 -9.45 -8.80
CA GLU A 31 9.04 -8.46 -7.93
C GLU A 31 8.99 -8.91 -6.47
N SER A 32 10.08 -8.70 -5.74
CA SER A 32 10.20 -9.14 -4.34
C SER A 32 9.46 -8.20 -3.41
N LEU A 33 8.56 -8.76 -2.60
CA LEU A 33 7.87 -8.02 -1.54
C LEU A 33 8.79 -7.77 -0.34
N ARG A 34 8.61 -6.64 0.32
CA ARG A 34 9.27 -6.30 1.59
C ARG A 34 8.94 -7.34 2.65
N LYS A 35 9.95 -7.78 3.38
CA LYS A 35 9.80 -8.71 4.50
C LYS A 35 8.80 -8.18 5.53
N GLY A 36 7.89 -9.06 5.97
CA GLY A 36 6.81 -8.74 6.89
C GLY A 36 5.47 -8.41 6.22
N THR A 37 5.44 -8.15 4.90
CA THR A 37 4.21 -7.84 4.16
C THR A 37 3.16 -8.93 4.29
N ILE A 38 3.56 -10.20 4.16
CA ILE A 38 2.64 -11.35 4.25
C ILE A 38 1.95 -11.40 5.60
N ASN A 39 2.70 -11.26 6.68
CA ASN A 39 2.17 -11.33 8.04
C ASN A 39 1.31 -10.09 8.37
N LEU A 40 1.75 -8.91 7.98
CA LEU A 40 0.99 -7.67 8.15
C LEU A 40 -0.38 -7.77 7.47
N PHE A 41 -0.42 -8.19 6.20
CA PHE A 41 -1.68 -8.27 5.45
C PHE A 41 -2.62 -9.33 6.02
N LYS A 42 -2.08 -10.47 6.47
CA LYS A 42 -2.88 -11.50 7.16
C LYS A 42 -3.48 -10.96 8.46
N GLU A 43 -2.71 -10.23 9.25
CA GLU A 43 -3.19 -9.66 10.52
C GLU A 43 -4.25 -8.59 10.28
N LEU A 44 -4.05 -7.68 9.33
CA LEU A 44 -5.05 -6.66 8.98
C LEU A 44 -6.36 -7.29 8.48
N LYS A 45 -6.28 -8.35 7.67
CA LYS A 45 -7.48 -9.07 7.21
C LYS A 45 -8.19 -9.80 8.33
N LYS A 46 -7.47 -10.39 9.28
CA LYS A 46 -8.03 -11.00 10.49
C LYS A 46 -8.80 -9.98 11.34
N GLN A 47 -8.37 -8.74 11.33
CA GLN A 47 -9.05 -7.61 11.97
C GLN A 47 -10.18 -7.00 11.11
N ASN A 48 -10.59 -7.67 10.02
CA ASN A 48 -11.63 -7.24 9.08
C ASN A 48 -11.33 -5.91 8.36
N HIS A 49 -10.05 -5.59 8.14
CA HIS A 49 -9.67 -4.47 7.28
C HIS A 49 -9.61 -4.89 5.81
N LYS A 50 -9.98 -3.96 4.92
CA LYS A 50 -9.78 -4.11 3.48
C LYS A 50 -8.41 -3.54 3.10
N ILE A 51 -7.69 -4.26 2.25
CA ILE A 51 -6.35 -3.89 1.80
C ILE A 51 -6.41 -3.50 0.34
N TYR A 52 -6.07 -2.24 0.07
CA TYR A 52 -5.95 -1.70 -1.27
C TYR A 52 -4.47 -1.47 -1.62
N ILE A 53 -4.12 -1.59 -2.88
CA ILE A 53 -2.84 -1.11 -3.40
C ILE A 53 -3.13 0.17 -4.18
N TYR A 54 -2.40 1.23 -3.84
CA TYR A 54 -2.55 2.52 -4.50
C TYR A 54 -1.18 3.06 -4.94
N THR A 55 -0.87 2.87 -6.20
CA THR A 55 0.44 3.20 -6.77
C THR A 55 0.34 4.20 -7.92
N THR A 56 1.39 5.00 -8.10
CA THR A 56 1.59 5.86 -9.28
C THR A 56 2.16 5.10 -10.49
N SER A 57 2.43 3.81 -10.33
CA SER A 57 2.88 2.94 -11.41
C SER A 57 1.79 2.70 -12.46
N TYR A 58 2.22 2.52 -13.70
CA TYR A 58 1.36 2.10 -14.83
C TYR A 58 1.23 0.58 -14.97
N ARG A 59 1.74 -0.21 -14.00
CA ARG A 59 1.53 -1.67 -14.01
C ARG A 59 0.05 -1.99 -14.08
N SER A 60 -0.31 -3.02 -14.85
CA SER A 60 -1.70 -3.48 -14.92
C SER A 60 -2.18 -4.03 -13.57
N GLU A 61 -3.46 -3.87 -13.28
CA GLU A 61 -4.07 -4.40 -12.06
C GLU A 61 -3.88 -5.93 -11.96
N SER A 62 -3.98 -6.65 -13.09
CA SER A 62 -3.76 -8.09 -13.14
C SER A 62 -2.34 -8.49 -12.76
N ARG A 63 -1.33 -7.73 -13.22
CA ARG A 63 0.08 -7.97 -12.85
C ARG A 63 0.30 -7.78 -11.36
N ILE A 64 -0.22 -6.68 -10.79
CA ILE A 64 -0.10 -6.40 -9.35
C ILE A 64 -0.85 -7.48 -8.55
N LYS A 65 -2.07 -7.82 -8.94
CA LYS A 65 -2.86 -8.87 -8.28
C LYS A 65 -2.17 -10.23 -8.31
N TRP A 66 -1.60 -10.60 -9.44
CA TRP A 66 -0.86 -11.84 -9.60
C TRP A 66 0.38 -11.89 -8.71
N MET A 67 1.12 -10.78 -8.59
CA MET A 67 2.26 -10.69 -7.71
C MET A 67 1.87 -11.03 -6.26
N PHE A 68 0.86 -10.38 -5.69
CA PHE A 68 0.40 -10.67 -4.32
C PHE A 68 -0.13 -12.10 -4.19
N TYR A 69 -0.88 -12.58 -5.16
CA TYR A 69 -1.40 -13.95 -5.17
C TYR A 69 -0.28 -14.99 -5.14
N SER A 70 0.83 -14.75 -5.83
CA SER A 70 1.98 -15.67 -5.83
C SER A 70 2.66 -15.79 -4.46
N TYR A 71 2.48 -14.79 -3.56
CA TYR A 71 2.89 -14.85 -2.15
C TYR A 71 1.79 -15.39 -1.22
N GLY A 72 0.69 -15.90 -1.76
CA GLY A 72 -0.42 -16.45 -0.99
C GLY A 72 -1.24 -15.40 -0.24
N ILE A 73 -1.21 -14.14 -0.67
CA ILE A 73 -2.02 -13.05 -0.13
C ILE A 73 -2.91 -12.43 -1.20
N SER A 74 -4.08 -11.97 -0.79
CA SER A 74 -5.01 -11.28 -1.68
C SER A 74 -5.17 -9.83 -1.28
N VAL A 75 -5.30 -8.95 -2.27
CA VAL A 75 -5.65 -7.55 -2.10
C VAL A 75 -7.07 -7.32 -2.62
N ASP A 76 -7.81 -6.43 -1.95
CA ASP A 76 -9.23 -6.23 -2.24
C ASP A 76 -9.45 -5.31 -3.44
N PHE A 77 -8.57 -4.34 -3.66
CA PHE A 77 -8.66 -3.41 -4.76
C PHE A 77 -7.29 -2.85 -5.15
N ILE A 78 -7.15 -2.49 -6.43
CA ILE A 78 -5.91 -1.93 -6.97
C ILE A 78 -6.22 -0.63 -7.69
N ILE A 79 -5.46 0.41 -7.36
CA ILE A 79 -5.51 1.73 -7.96
C ILE A 79 -4.12 2.00 -8.52
N ASN A 80 -4.00 1.87 -9.83
CA ASN A 80 -2.80 2.26 -10.57
C ASN A 80 -2.93 3.70 -11.08
N GLN A 81 -1.89 4.22 -11.72
CA GLN A 81 -1.87 5.59 -12.21
C GLN A 81 -3.01 5.90 -13.18
N GLN A 82 -3.40 4.97 -14.05
CA GLN A 82 -4.50 5.18 -14.99
C GLN A 82 -5.84 5.37 -14.26
N LYS A 83 -6.12 4.52 -13.26
CA LYS A 83 -7.35 4.59 -12.46
C LYS A 83 -7.39 5.86 -11.61
N HIS A 84 -6.25 6.23 -11.00
CA HIS A 84 -6.09 7.48 -10.27
C HIS A 84 -6.43 8.68 -11.16
N GLN A 85 -5.75 8.84 -12.30
CA GLN A 85 -5.97 9.95 -13.22
C GLN A 85 -7.41 10.04 -13.72
N LYS A 86 -8.01 8.89 -14.07
CA LYS A 86 -9.41 8.84 -14.54
C LYS A 86 -10.39 9.39 -13.49
N LYS A 87 -10.15 9.08 -12.21
CA LYS A 87 -10.99 9.59 -11.11
C LYS A 87 -10.68 11.07 -10.82
N LEU A 88 -9.42 11.45 -10.76
CA LEU A 88 -8.97 12.79 -10.38
C LEU A 88 -9.39 13.86 -11.39
N ARG A 89 -9.46 13.54 -12.70
CA ARG A 89 -9.95 14.45 -13.76
C ARG A 89 -11.35 15.01 -13.49
N LYS A 90 -12.11 14.38 -12.59
CA LYS A 90 -13.46 14.83 -12.20
C LYS A 90 -13.45 15.75 -10.98
N THR A 91 -12.29 16.13 -10.52
CA THR A 91 -12.07 16.99 -9.35
C THR A 91 -11.12 18.13 -9.72
N ASN A 92 -11.10 19.17 -8.90
CA ASN A 92 -10.12 20.27 -9.03
C ASN A 92 -8.89 20.03 -8.13
N VAL A 93 -8.56 18.75 -7.82
CA VAL A 93 -7.44 18.36 -6.98
C VAL A 93 -6.28 17.94 -7.86
N TYR A 94 -5.08 18.42 -7.55
CA TYR A 94 -3.83 18.08 -8.22
C TYR A 94 -2.85 17.53 -7.20
N CYS A 95 -2.73 16.22 -7.13
CA CYS A 95 -1.83 15.51 -6.23
C CYS A 95 -1.44 14.14 -6.78
N SER A 96 -0.38 13.56 -6.23
CA SER A 96 0.09 12.23 -6.61
C SER A 96 -0.79 11.13 -6.05
N LYS A 97 -1.38 11.35 -4.87
CA LYS A 97 -2.29 10.44 -4.18
C LYS A 97 -3.48 11.20 -3.63
N PHE A 98 -4.68 10.66 -3.82
CA PHE A 98 -5.90 11.22 -3.24
C PHE A 98 -6.81 10.10 -2.69
N PRO A 99 -6.45 9.52 -1.54
CA PRO A 99 -7.18 8.42 -0.90
C PRO A 99 -8.69 8.65 -0.71
N PRO A 100 -9.17 9.88 -0.37
CA PRO A 100 -10.59 10.11 -0.13
C PRO A 100 -11.50 9.75 -1.30
N ILE A 101 -11.06 9.94 -2.55
CA ILE A 101 -11.90 9.65 -3.73
C ILE A 101 -12.16 8.15 -3.91
N PHE A 102 -11.43 7.31 -3.19
CA PHE A 102 -11.56 5.84 -3.17
C PHE A 102 -12.08 5.33 -1.83
N ASN A 103 -12.57 6.21 -0.94
CA ASN A 103 -13.04 5.91 0.41
C ASN A 103 -11.98 5.19 1.27
N ILE A 104 -10.71 5.55 1.09
CA ILE A 104 -9.60 5.00 1.85
C ILE A 104 -9.46 5.79 3.15
N ASP A 105 -9.42 5.06 4.28
CA ASP A 105 -9.32 5.64 5.61
C ASP A 105 -7.89 6.02 5.98
N ILE A 106 -6.91 5.22 5.52
CA ILE A 106 -5.49 5.41 5.81
C ILE A 106 -4.68 5.00 4.57
N HIS A 107 -3.69 5.80 4.22
CA HIS A 107 -2.71 5.47 3.18
C HIS A 107 -1.32 5.31 3.78
N VAL A 108 -0.65 4.20 3.47
CA VAL A 108 0.73 3.91 3.86
C VAL A 108 1.63 4.16 2.66
N ASP A 109 2.67 4.97 2.84
CA ASP A 109 3.57 5.42 1.77
C ASP A 109 4.97 5.66 2.34
N ASP A 110 6.01 5.74 1.52
CA ASP A 110 7.36 6.14 1.93
C ASP A 110 7.64 7.63 1.69
N SER A 111 6.79 8.29 0.91
CA SER A 111 6.99 9.65 0.43
C SER A 111 6.50 10.72 1.42
N VAL A 112 7.41 11.55 1.92
CA VAL A 112 7.08 12.79 2.65
C VAL A 112 6.24 13.76 1.79
N GLY A 113 6.34 13.66 0.46
CA GLY A 113 5.48 14.42 -0.46
C GLY A 113 4.01 14.05 -0.30
N VAL A 114 3.71 12.76 -0.15
CA VAL A 114 2.34 12.26 0.08
C VAL A 114 1.83 12.63 1.48
N GLU A 115 2.70 12.69 2.48
CA GLU A 115 2.35 13.22 3.81
C GLU A 115 1.86 14.66 3.72
N ARG A 116 2.61 15.54 3.03
CA ARG A 116 2.22 16.93 2.81
C ARG A 116 0.93 17.07 1.99
N GLU A 117 0.70 16.17 1.03
CA GLU A 117 -0.58 16.09 0.33
C GLU A 117 -1.71 15.70 1.29
N GLY A 118 -1.47 14.79 2.23
CA GLY A 118 -2.41 14.41 3.29
C GLY A 118 -2.79 15.57 4.18
N GLU A 119 -1.82 16.34 4.65
CA GLU A 119 -2.05 17.56 5.43
C GLU A 119 -2.86 18.59 4.64
N LYS A 120 -2.49 18.83 3.38
CA LYS A 120 -3.14 19.83 2.51
C LYS A 120 -4.59 19.47 2.16
N TYR A 121 -4.85 18.20 1.90
CA TYR A 121 -6.14 17.73 1.39
C TYR A 121 -6.97 16.95 2.42
N GLY A 122 -6.52 16.87 3.66
CA GLY A 122 -7.28 16.32 4.79
C GLY A 122 -7.42 14.79 4.76
N PHE A 123 -6.41 14.06 4.32
CA PHE A 123 -6.40 12.60 4.40
C PHE A 123 -5.25 12.08 5.27
N LYS A 124 -5.44 10.89 5.83
CA LYS A 124 -4.48 10.31 6.78
C LYS A 124 -3.45 9.45 6.08
N THR A 125 -2.17 9.71 6.41
CA THR A 125 -1.03 8.93 5.95
C THR A 125 -0.29 8.29 7.12
N ILE A 126 0.38 7.18 6.86
CA ILE A 126 1.43 6.62 7.71
C ILE A 126 2.66 6.55 6.82
N ILE A 127 3.67 7.31 7.16
CA ILE A 127 4.94 7.31 6.42
C ILE A 127 5.90 6.32 7.06
N ILE A 128 6.46 5.44 6.22
CA ILE A 128 7.44 4.43 6.62
C ILE A 128 8.70 4.59 5.79
N SER A 129 9.84 4.62 6.44
CA SER A 129 11.12 4.64 5.74
C SER A 129 11.50 3.26 5.21
N GLU A 130 12.25 3.23 4.11
CA GLU A 130 12.87 2.00 3.61
C GLU A 130 13.84 1.34 4.61
N THR A 131 14.37 2.12 5.56
CA THR A 131 15.27 1.67 6.62
C THR A 131 14.58 1.23 7.91
N ASP A 132 13.25 1.34 7.99
CA ASP A 132 12.49 0.95 9.17
C ASP A 132 12.36 -0.58 9.27
N ASP A 133 13.15 -1.22 10.11
CA ASP A 133 13.06 -2.67 10.36
C ASP A 133 11.74 -3.07 11.04
N ASN A 134 11.17 -2.15 11.83
CA ASN A 134 9.92 -2.34 12.56
C ASN A 134 8.68 -1.75 11.87
N TRP A 135 8.74 -1.51 10.57
CA TRP A 135 7.69 -0.84 9.80
C TRP A 135 6.28 -1.45 9.97
N THR A 136 6.18 -2.77 10.08
CA THR A 136 4.89 -3.45 10.28
C THR A 136 4.27 -3.15 11.63
N GLN A 137 5.10 -3.04 12.69
CA GLN A 137 4.65 -2.69 14.03
C GLN A 137 4.24 -1.23 14.13
N ILE A 138 4.93 -0.34 13.43
CA ILE A 138 4.54 1.08 13.32
C ILE A 138 3.13 1.16 12.76
N ILE A 139 2.86 0.48 11.63
CA ILE A 139 1.55 0.48 10.98
C ILE A 139 0.47 -0.10 11.90
N LEU A 140 0.71 -1.28 12.49
CA LEU A 140 -0.27 -1.92 13.38
C LEU A 140 -0.59 -1.05 14.60
N LYS A 141 0.39 -0.40 15.20
CA LYS A 141 0.20 0.53 16.32
C LYS A 141 -0.69 1.70 15.92
N GLU A 142 -0.40 2.36 14.81
CA GLU A 142 -1.17 3.50 14.32
C GLU A 142 -2.62 3.12 13.97
N ILE A 143 -2.84 1.94 13.39
CA ILE A 143 -4.18 1.44 13.07
C ILE A 143 -4.97 1.11 14.33
N ASN A 144 -4.35 0.41 15.30
CA ASN A 144 -5.01 0.02 16.56
C ASN A 144 -5.39 1.24 17.41
N LEU A 145 -4.56 2.27 17.49
CA LEU A 145 -4.89 3.53 18.15
C LEU A 145 -6.16 4.17 17.57
N LYS A 146 -6.34 4.10 16.27
CA LYS A 146 -7.55 4.65 15.61
C LYS A 146 -8.80 3.81 15.83
N THR A 147 -8.66 2.50 15.91
CA THR A 147 -9.81 1.61 16.17
C THR A 147 -10.38 1.79 17.59
N GLN A 148 -9.56 2.28 18.54
CA GLN A 148 -9.99 2.54 19.92
C GLN A 148 -10.69 3.91 20.10
N ILE A 149 -10.54 4.82 19.14
CA ILE A 149 -11.10 6.19 19.21
C ILE A 149 -12.40 6.31 18.38
N ALA A 150 -12.71 5.34 17.55
CA ALA A 150 -13.90 5.31 16.70
C ALA A 150 -15.04 4.54 17.34
#